data_0a34b6319a937eb5c129f0f4234468ac
#
_entry.id   0a34b6319a937eb5c129f0f4234468ac
#
_cell.length_a   1.000
_cell.length_b   1.000
_cell.length_c   1.000
_cell.angle_alpha   90.00
_cell.angle_beta   90.00
_cell.angle_gamma   90.00
#
_symmetry.space_group_name_H-M   'P 1'
#
loop_
_entity.id
_entity.type
_entity.pdbx_description
1 polymer ?
#
loop_
_entity_poly.entity_id
_entity_poly.type
_entity_poly.pdbx_seq_one_letter_code
_entity_poly.pdbx_strand_id
1 'polypeptide(L)'
;EILRCLVGSEMCIRDSRNHHIGLEGYRCLWTLIENGKKMKQGELALPSVAPGETGTMALPDVKINKQADVRLNVSIVLKEDALWAKAGHEILKEQFALNDHLMAVADGVQPGKRKSKFSVLDLWEDSYFQAFRAPTDNDKSFGNWLAKDWKNQGLDAPQVEVITPETKTQETDGTVSKKSVVEYRYAKGSIRVSSHYKIYVDGTVDLEQTYLPQGELPELPRLGSAFVLGEEYENLSWYGRGPWENYPDRKTSCLIGRWNSKVSEQYTHYPRPQDSGNHEDVTEVILTNKQGKGVRVTAIDRPFSFSALHYTVDDIYKTTHDCDLKPRKEVVLSLDAAVLGLGNSSCGPGVLKKYAIDKQKSHTLRVRFSLIK
;
A
#
# COMPACT_ATOMS: atom_id res chain seq x y z
N GLU A 1 3.14 -26.96 0.42
CA GLU A 1 2.39 -25.79 0.96
C GLU A 1 1.47 -25.15 -0.07
N ILE A 2 1.92 -24.95 -1.31
CA ILE A 2 1.07 -24.43 -2.41
C ILE A 2 -0.09 -25.37 -2.70
N LEU A 3 0.15 -26.69 -2.69
CA LEU A 3 -0.89 -27.70 -2.78
C LEU A 3 -1.87 -27.70 -1.61
N ARG A 4 -1.43 -27.36 -0.40
CA ARG A 4 -2.32 -27.15 0.76
C ARG A 4 -3.20 -25.92 0.60
N CYS A 5 -2.70 -24.85 0.01
CA CYS A 5 -3.51 -23.68 -0.30
C CYS A 5 -4.57 -23.96 -1.38
N LEU A 6 -4.29 -24.83 -2.33
CA LEU A 6 -5.26 -25.25 -3.37
C LEU A 6 -6.28 -26.29 -2.86
N VAL A 7 -5.85 -27.18 -1.97
CA VAL A 7 -6.68 -28.29 -1.44
C VAL A 7 -7.45 -27.92 -0.18
N GLY A 8 -6.99 -26.93 0.57
CA GLY A 8 -7.61 -26.48 1.82
C GLY A 8 -7.91 -24.99 1.85
N SER A 9 -7.72 -24.28 0.74
CA SER A 9 -7.96 -22.85 0.66
C SER A 9 -9.44 -22.55 0.38
N GLU A 10 -9.84 -21.33 0.70
CA GLU A 10 -11.16 -20.84 0.32
C GLU A 10 -11.43 -20.91 -1.20
N MET A 11 -10.41 -21.03 -2.04
CA MET A 11 -10.56 -21.17 -3.48
C MET A 11 -11.25 -22.48 -3.87
N CYS A 12 -10.85 -23.61 -3.27
CA CYS A 12 -11.56 -24.89 -3.45
C CYS A 12 -12.98 -24.81 -2.92
N ILE A 13 -13.19 -24.12 -1.81
CA ILE A 13 -14.51 -23.88 -1.23
C ILE A 13 -15.36 -22.97 -2.15
N ARG A 14 -14.76 -21.99 -2.83
CA ARG A 14 -15.48 -21.13 -3.79
C ARG A 14 -15.91 -21.89 -5.03
N ASP A 15 -15.08 -22.75 -5.57
CA ASP A 15 -15.41 -23.58 -6.73
C ASP A 15 -16.53 -24.60 -6.39
N SER A 16 -16.51 -25.14 -5.16
CA SER A 16 -17.58 -26.03 -4.67
C SER A 16 -18.88 -25.29 -4.34
N ARG A 17 -18.94 -23.97 -4.35
CA ARG A 17 -20.16 -23.16 -4.15
C ARG A 17 -21.04 -23.07 -5.39
N ASN A 18 -20.67 -23.61 -6.51
CA ASN A 18 -21.59 -23.90 -7.60
C ASN A 18 -22.53 -25.03 -7.18
N HIS A 19 -23.69 -24.67 -6.65
CA HIS A 19 -24.66 -25.64 -6.13
C HIS A 19 -25.43 -26.40 -7.21
N HIS A 20 -25.38 -25.92 -8.47
CA HIS A 20 -26.27 -26.43 -9.53
C HIS A 20 -25.56 -26.79 -10.82
N ILE A 21 -24.30 -26.37 -11.02
CA ILE A 21 -23.51 -26.62 -12.22
C ILE A 21 -22.11 -27.09 -11.83
N GLY A 22 -21.48 -27.92 -12.68
CA GLY A 22 -20.08 -28.32 -12.57
C GLY A 22 -19.13 -27.24 -13.10
N LEU A 23 -17.90 -27.66 -13.36
CA LEU A 23 -16.84 -26.76 -13.86
C LEU A 23 -16.71 -26.74 -15.39
N GLU A 24 -17.57 -27.46 -16.13
CA GLU A 24 -17.44 -27.66 -17.59
C GLU A 24 -17.61 -26.37 -18.40
N GLY A 25 -18.35 -25.39 -17.83
CA GLY A 25 -18.58 -24.07 -18.42
C GLY A 25 -17.45 -23.08 -18.24
N TYR A 26 -16.33 -23.49 -17.60
CA TYR A 26 -15.22 -22.61 -17.25
C TYR A 26 -13.90 -23.06 -17.87
N ARG A 27 -12.96 -22.13 -17.92
CA ARG A 27 -11.54 -22.36 -18.28
C ARG A 27 -10.66 -21.86 -17.15
N CYS A 28 -9.58 -22.55 -16.88
CA CYS A 28 -8.55 -22.11 -15.92
C CYS A 28 -7.35 -21.56 -16.66
N LEU A 29 -7.13 -20.26 -16.58
CA LEU A 29 -5.98 -19.59 -17.17
C LEU A 29 -4.94 -19.32 -16.08
N TRP A 30 -3.66 -19.44 -16.45
CA TRP A 30 -2.58 -19.07 -15.55
C TRP A 30 -1.60 -18.14 -16.21
N THR A 31 -0.94 -17.30 -15.42
CA THR A 31 0.11 -16.39 -15.85
C THR A 31 1.23 -16.37 -14.83
N LEU A 32 2.46 -16.67 -15.27
CA LEU A 32 3.67 -16.50 -14.49
C LEU A 32 4.16 -15.06 -14.64
N ILE A 33 4.37 -14.40 -13.50
CA ILE A 33 4.83 -13.01 -13.41
C ILE A 33 6.17 -13.00 -12.69
N GLU A 34 7.13 -12.28 -13.24
CA GLU A 34 8.44 -12.05 -12.64
C GLU A 34 8.70 -10.54 -12.57
N ASN A 35 8.93 -10.01 -11.36
CA ASN A 35 9.10 -8.57 -11.11
C ASN A 35 8.01 -7.70 -11.80
N GLY A 36 6.75 -8.14 -11.73
CA GLY A 36 5.61 -7.46 -12.34
C GLY A 36 5.49 -7.62 -13.85
N LYS A 37 6.38 -8.36 -14.51
CA LYS A 37 6.33 -8.64 -15.95
C LYS A 37 5.79 -10.03 -16.22
N LYS A 38 4.86 -10.13 -17.16
CA LYS A 38 4.34 -11.41 -17.65
C LYS A 38 5.42 -12.17 -18.41
N MET A 39 5.75 -13.38 -17.94
CA MET A 39 6.79 -14.24 -18.51
C MET A 39 6.20 -15.36 -19.36
N LYS A 40 5.22 -16.07 -18.79
CA LYS A 40 4.54 -17.19 -19.45
C LYS A 40 3.06 -17.17 -19.10
N GLN A 41 2.28 -17.83 -19.91
CA GLN A 41 0.86 -18.06 -19.65
C GLN A 41 0.43 -19.37 -20.29
N GLY A 42 -0.69 -19.89 -19.87
CA GLY A 42 -1.29 -21.08 -20.42
C GLY A 42 -2.67 -21.35 -19.83
N GLU A 43 -3.18 -22.51 -20.15
CA GLU A 43 -4.45 -23.02 -19.65
C GLU A 43 -4.20 -24.33 -18.91
N LEU A 44 -4.92 -24.55 -17.81
CA LEU A 44 -4.95 -25.79 -17.06
C LEU A 44 -6.28 -26.50 -17.29
N ALA A 45 -6.21 -27.81 -17.43
CA ALA A 45 -7.44 -28.61 -17.47
C ALA A 45 -8.11 -28.57 -16.09
N LEU A 46 -9.36 -28.12 -16.04
CA LEU A 46 -10.17 -28.21 -14.84
C LEU A 46 -10.59 -29.66 -14.59
N PRO A 47 -10.58 -30.13 -13.33
CA PRO A 47 -11.13 -31.44 -12.99
C PRO A 47 -12.62 -31.48 -13.25
N SER A 48 -13.15 -32.64 -13.63
CA SER A 48 -14.59 -32.86 -13.62
C SER A 48 -15.04 -33.01 -12.18
N VAL A 49 -15.79 -32.02 -11.69
CA VAL A 49 -16.26 -31.95 -10.31
C VAL A 49 -17.75 -31.65 -10.31
N ALA A 50 -18.52 -32.49 -9.64
CA ALA A 50 -19.96 -32.28 -9.50
C ALA A 50 -20.27 -31.09 -8.56
N PRO A 51 -21.47 -30.50 -8.67
CA PRO A 51 -21.90 -29.44 -7.78
C PRO A 51 -21.75 -29.81 -6.29
N GLY A 52 -21.08 -28.97 -5.51
CA GLY A 52 -20.84 -29.20 -4.07
C GLY A 52 -19.66 -30.11 -3.75
N GLU A 53 -19.00 -30.70 -4.74
CA GLU A 53 -17.80 -31.54 -4.55
C GLU A 53 -16.50 -30.74 -4.69
N THR A 54 -15.40 -31.36 -4.27
CA THR A 54 -14.05 -30.77 -4.33
C THR A 54 -13.16 -31.60 -5.23
N GLY A 55 -12.40 -30.96 -6.10
CA GLY A 55 -11.40 -31.56 -6.94
C GLY A 55 -10.00 -30.96 -6.73
N THR A 56 -8.98 -31.66 -7.22
CA THR A 56 -7.60 -31.19 -7.21
C THR A 56 -7.09 -30.96 -8.61
N MET A 57 -6.25 -29.95 -8.78
CA MET A 57 -5.64 -29.58 -10.04
C MET A 57 -4.14 -29.38 -9.84
N ALA A 58 -3.34 -29.95 -10.74
CA ALA A 58 -1.90 -29.72 -10.72
C ALA A 58 -1.56 -28.34 -11.29
N LEU A 59 -0.70 -27.61 -10.57
CA LEU A 59 -0.14 -26.36 -11.08
C LEU A 59 0.86 -26.62 -12.22
N PRO A 60 1.08 -25.62 -13.10
CA PRO A 60 2.05 -25.77 -14.17
C PRO A 60 3.46 -25.94 -13.60
N ASP A 61 4.24 -26.83 -14.20
CA ASP A 61 5.67 -26.92 -13.92
C ASP A 61 6.38 -25.68 -14.52
N VAL A 62 6.85 -24.80 -13.66
CA VAL A 62 7.50 -23.55 -14.06
C VAL A 62 8.86 -23.40 -13.37
N LYS A 63 9.85 -23.01 -14.16
CA LYS A 63 11.17 -22.68 -13.63
C LYS A 63 11.11 -21.35 -12.88
N ILE A 64 11.51 -21.34 -11.62
CA ILE A 64 11.46 -20.17 -10.72
C ILE A 64 12.82 -19.50 -10.70
N ASN A 65 12.86 -18.21 -11.00
CA ASN A 65 14.02 -17.35 -10.74
C ASN A 65 14.06 -16.96 -9.26
N LYS A 66 15.02 -17.47 -8.51
CA LYS A 66 15.15 -17.21 -7.05
C LYS A 66 15.56 -15.77 -6.71
N GLN A 67 16.02 -14.98 -7.70
CA GLN A 67 16.46 -13.61 -7.52
C GLN A 67 15.42 -12.57 -7.96
N ALA A 68 14.20 -13.01 -8.24
CA ALA A 68 13.10 -12.16 -8.65
C ALA A 68 11.85 -12.45 -7.83
N ASP A 69 10.99 -11.47 -7.67
CA ASP A 69 9.63 -11.69 -7.14
C ASP A 69 8.84 -12.48 -8.21
N VAL A 70 8.57 -13.76 -7.93
CA VAL A 70 7.90 -14.66 -8.87
C VAL A 70 6.52 -15.04 -8.33
N ARG A 71 5.51 -14.75 -9.14
CA ARG A 71 4.11 -14.97 -8.80
C ARG A 71 3.39 -15.74 -9.89
N LEU A 72 2.49 -16.62 -9.47
CA LEU A 72 1.57 -17.33 -10.34
C LEU A 72 0.16 -16.77 -10.13
N ASN A 73 -0.38 -16.14 -11.15
CA ASN A 73 -1.80 -15.76 -11.19
C ASN A 73 -2.58 -16.90 -11.83
N VAL A 74 -3.69 -17.25 -11.19
CA VAL A 74 -4.67 -18.23 -11.70
C VAL A 74 -6.00 -17.52 -11.81
N SER A 75 -6.69 -17.71 -12.94
CA SER A 75 -7.96 -17.07 -13.24
C SER A 75 -8.94 -18.09 -13.78
N ILE A 76 -10.13 -18.14 -13.22
CA ILE A 76 -11.25 -18.94 -13.75
C ILE A 76 -12.14 -18.00 -14.55
N VAL A 77 -12.34 -18.35 -15.83
CA VAL A 77 -13.10 -17.51 -16.77
C VAL A 77 -14.23 -18.30 -17.41
N LEU A 78 -15.29 -17.62 -17.84
CA LEU A 78 -16.34 -18.24 -18.65
C LEU A 78 -15.78 -18.77 -19.96
N LYS A 79 -16.14 -20.00 -20.32
CA LYS A 79 -15.75 -20.66 -21.58
C LYS A 79 -16.54 -20.10 -22.77
N GLU A 80 -17.81 -19.82 -22.57
CA GLU A 80 -18.76 -19.39 -23.58
C GLU A 80 -19.59 -18.19 -23.06
N ASP A 81 -20.33 -17.54 -23.95
CA ASP A 81 -21.24 -16.46 -23.59
C ASP A 81 -22.36 -17.00 -22.67
N ALA A 82 -22.61 -16.30 -21.57
CA ALA A 82 -23.74 -16.51 -20.69
C ALA A 82 -24.74 -15.35 -20.82
N LEU A 83 -25.94 -15.51 -20.26
CA LEU A 83 -26.96 -14.44 -20.27
C LEU A 83 -26.48 -13.14 -19.60
N TRP A 84 -25.58 -13.25 -18.63
CA TRP A 84 -25.15 -12.16 -17.74
C TRP A 84 -23.70 -11.68 -18.03
N ALA A 85 -22.89 -12.42 -18.79
CA ALA A 85 -21.52 -12.03 -19.15
C ALA A 85 -21.02 -12.75 -20.41
N LYS A 86 -20.03 -12.16 -21.06
CA LYS A 86 -19.38 -12.73 -22.26
C LYS A 86 -18.33 -13.77 -21.91
N ALA A 87 -18.03 -14.66 -22.87
CA ALA A 87 -16.90 -15.57 -22.80
C ALA A 87 -15.61 -14.81 -22.40
N GLY A 88 -14.79 -15.41 -21.52
CA GLY A 88 -13.61 -14.79 -20.97
C GLY A 88 -13.85 -13.89 -19.74
N HIS A 89 -15.11 -13.69 -19.33
CA HIS A 89 -15.39 -12.97 -18.07
C HIS A 89 -14.79 -13.72 -16.88
N GLU A 90 -14.00 -13.00 -16.07
CA GLU A 90 -13.30 -13.54 -14.92
C GLU A 90 -14.24 -13.73 -13.73
N ILE A 91 -14.39 -14.99 -13.29
CA ILE A 91 -15.23 -15.37 -12.16
C ILE A 91 -14.42 -15.35 -10.86
N LEU A 92 -13.18 -15.80 -10.94
CA LEU A 92 -12.27 -15.92 -9.81
C LEU A 92 -10.86 -15.62 -10.28
N LYS A 93 -10.11 -14.95 -9.45
CA LYS A 93 -8.66 -14.82 -9.58
C LYS A 93 -7.97 -15.06 -8.25
N GLU A 94 -6.79 -15.65 -8.33
CA GLU A 94 -5.94 -15.89 -7.18
C GLU A 94 -4.48 -15.68 -7.57
N GLN A 95 -3.64 -15.30 -6.61
CA GLN A 95 -2.22 -15.12 -6.83
C GLN A 95 -1.40 -15.86 -5.77
N PHE A 96 -0.44 -16.64 -6.22
CA PHE A 96 0.49 -17.39 -5.37
C PHE A 96 1.89 -16.80 -5.51
N ALA A 97 2.52 -16.47 -4.39
CA ALA A 97 3.95 -16.21 -4.34
C ALA A 97 4.69 -17.55 -4.48
N LEU A 98 5.56 -17.66 -5.46
CA LEU A 98 6.36 -18.88 -5.70
C LEU A 98 7.72 -18.84 -4.98
N ASN A 99 8.10 -17.69 -4.45
CA ASN A 99 9.26 -17.50 -3.57
C ASN A 99 9.00 -16.30 -2.63
N ASP A 100 9.92 -16.09 -1.67
CA ASP A 100 9.85 -15.00 -0.69
C ASP A 100 10.66 -13.76 -1.14
N HIS A 101 11.14 -13.72 -2.38
CA HIS A 101 11.89 -12.58 -2.88
C HIS A 101 10.95 -11.39 -3.14
N LEU A 102 11.33 -10.22 -2.64
CA LEU A 102 10.62 -8.97 -2.89
C LEU A 102 11.30 -8.17 -4.01
N MET A 103 10.52 -7.70 -4.97
CA MET A 103 11.04 -6.84 -6.02
C MET A 103 11.45 -5.47 -5.45
N ALA A 104 12.48 -4.90 -6.06
CA ALA A 104 12.87 -3.50 -5.91
C ALA A 104 13.25 -3.07 -4.49
N VAL A 105 13.86 -3.97 -3.75
CA VAL A 105 14.48 -3.55 -2.48
C VAL A 105 15.79 -2.84 -2.80
N ALA A 106 15.96 -1.63 -2.27
CA ALA A 106 17.14 -0.81 -2.49
C ALA A 106 18.38 -1.28 -1.71
N ASP A 107 18.23 -2.30 -0.86
CA ASP A 107 19.31 -2.84 -0.06
C ASP A 107 20.43 -3.39 -0.96
N GLY A 108 21.66 -2.92 -0.71
CA GLY A 108 22.82 -3.27 -1.53
C GLY A 108 22.97 -2.51 -2.86
N VAL A 109 21.98 -1.76 -3.32
CA VAL A 109 22.11 -0.89 -4.49
C VAL A 109 22.83 0.41 -4.07
N GLN A 110 24.01 0.64 -4.59
CA GLN A 110 24.75 1.86 -4.29
C GLN A 110 24.23 3.04 -5.12
N PRO A 111 24.01 4.22 -4.50
CA PRO A 111 23.73 5.46 -5.23
C PRO A 111 24.85 5.83 -6.20
N GLY A 112 24.50 6.64 -7.20
CA GLY A 112 25.46 7.08 -8.23
C GLY A 112 26.60 7.92 -7.63
N LYS A 113 27.80 7.80 -8.25
CA LYS A 113 28.98 8.59 -7.83
C LYS A 113 29.04 9.99 -8.46
N ARG A 114 28.20 10.27 -9.47
CA ARG A 114 28.20 11.56 -10.16
C ARG A 114 27.45 12.61 -9.34
N LYS A 115 28.13 13.69 -8.97
CA LYS A 115 27.54 14.80 -8.22
C LYS A 115 26.35 15.40 -8.96
N SER A 116 25.20 15.47 -8.30
CA SER A 116 24.02 16.20 -8.76
C SER A 116 24.00 17.62 -8.19
N LYS A 117 23.44 18.54 -8.95
CA LYS A 117 23.13 19.90 -8.45
C LYS A 117 21.84 19.94 -7.64
N PHE A 118 20.95 18.93 -7.83
CA PHE A 118 19.64 18.83 -7.20
C PHE A 118 19.56 17.54 -6.38
N SER A 119 18.88 17.62 -5.25
CA SER A 119 18.47 16.49 -4.44
C SER A 119 16.98 16.19 -4.68
N VAL A 120 16.54 15.00 -4.39
CA VAL A 120 15.12 14.68 -4.37
C VAL A 120 14.36 15.52 -3.33
N LEU A 121 15.04 16.00 -2.28
CA LEU A 121 14.46 16.91 -1.27
C LEU A 121 13.95 18.23 -1.87
N ASP A 122 14.50 18.63 -3.02
CA ASP A 122 14.09 19.85 -3.71
C ASP A 122 12.76 19.70 -4.47
N LEU A 123 12.19 18.47 -4.50
CA LEU A 123 10.92 18.19 -5.21
C LEU A 123 9.70 18.38 -4.32
N TRP A 124 9.82 18.33 -3.00
CA TRP A 124 8.67 18.55 -2.15
C TRP A 124 8.69 19.91 -1.45
N GLU A 125 7.51 20.49 -1.37
CA GLU A 125 7.28 21.79 -0.77
C GLU A 125 7.19 21.70 0.75
N ASP A 126 6.68 20.55 1.25
CA ASP A 126 6.52 20.29 2.68
C ASP A 126 6.55 18.78 2.98
N SER A 127 6.84 18.43 4.22
CA SER A 127 6.70 17.06 4.73
C SER A 127 6.33 17.07 6.20
N TYR A 128 5.38 16.22 6.59
CA TYR A 128 4.88 16.16 7.96
C TYR A 128 4.48 14.76 8.38
N PHE A 129 4.56 14.51 9.68
CA PHE A 129 4.13 13.26 10.30
C PHE A 129 2.61 13.11 10.25
N GLN A 130 2.15 11.88 10.08
CA GLN A 130 0.74 11.52 10.10
C GLN A 130 0.48 10.36 11.06
N ALA A 131 -0.43 10.58 12.04
CA ALA A 131 -0.99 9.55 12.90
C ALA A 131 -2.52 9.55 12.89
N PHE A 132 -3.12 10.32 11.99
CA PHE A 132 -4.57 10.51 11.87
C PHE A 132 -5.01 10.21 10.43
N ARG A 133 -6.18 9.60 10.25
CA ARG A 133 -6.89 9.48 8.97
C ARG A 133 -8.26 10.13 9.05
N ALA A 134 -8.78 10.57 7.91
CA ALA A 134 -10.18 11.00 7.84
C ALA A 134 -11.09 9.81 8.17
N PRO A 135 -11.82 9.83 9.31
CA PRO A 135 -12.52 8.66 9.79
C PRO A 135 -13.50 8.10 8.78
N THR A 136 -13.44 6.79 8.54
CA THR A 136 -14.40 6.06 7.70
C THR A 136 -15.74 5.91 8.40
N ASP A 137 -16.76 5.47 7.67
CA ASP A 137 -18.07 5.21 8.27
C ASP A 137 -17.97 4.12 9.35
N ASN A 138 -17.11 3.11 9.17
CA ASN A 138 -16.84 2.11 10.19
C ASN A 138 -16.15 2.68 11.44
N ASP A 139 -15.29 3.67 11.28
CA ASP A 139 -14.64 4.34 12.41
C ASP A 139 -15.62 5.15 13.25
N LYS A 140 -16.77 5.56 12.66
CA LYS A 140 -17.77 6.46 13.26
C LYS A 140 -18.97 5.75 13.89
N SER A 141 -19.33 4.53 13.47
CA SER A 141 -20.67 3.96 13.73
C SER A 141 -20.69 2.59 14.38
N PHE A 142 -21.88 2.20 14.85
CA PHE A 142 -22.27 0.87 15.33
C PHE A 142 -21.41 0.26 16.44
N GLY A 143 -21.09 1.07 17.46
CA GLY A 143 -20.31 0.61 18.61
C GLY A 143 -18.81 0.68 18.40
N ASN A 144 -18.35 1.05 17.22
CA ASN A 144 -16.96 1.35 16.94
C ASN A 144 -16.71 2.85 17.08
N TRP A 145 -16.26 3.27 18.25
CA TRP A 145 -16.08 4.67 18.61
C TRP A 145 -14.66 5.20 18.35
N LEU A 146 -13.93 4.61 17.40
CA LEU A 146 -12.54 4.98 17.09
C LEU A 146 -12.43 6.48 16.77
N ALA A 147 -13.29 6.99 15.87
CA ALA A 147 -13.27 8.41 15.49
C ALA A 147 -13.46 9.34 16.69
N LYS A 148 -14.33 8.97 17.65
CA LYS A 148 -14.55 9.71 18.89
C LYS A 148 -13.32 9.67 19.80
N ASP A 149 -12.69 8.50 19.93
CA ASP A 149 -11.48 8.34 20.74
C ASP A 149 -10.31 9.12 20.14
N TRP A 150 -10.13 9.09 18.82
CA TRP A 150 -9.13 9.91 18.15
C TRP A 150 -9.31 11.40 18.41
N LYS A 151 -10.56 11.88 18.31
CA LYS A 151 -10.90 13.28 18.59
C LYS A 151 -10.64 13.65 20.06
N ASN A 152 -11.09 12.81 21.00
CA ASN A 152 -10.92 13.05 22.43
C ASN A 152 -9.44 13.04 22.85
N GLN A 153 -8.62 12.28 22.17
CA GLN A 153 -7.18 12.22 22.40
C GLN A 153 -6.39 13.30 21.64
N GLY A 154 -7.03 13.98 20.67
CA GLY A 154 -6.42 15.04 19.86
C GLY A 154 -5.45 14.51 18.80
N LEU A 155 -5.73 13.32 18.21
CA LEU A 155 -4.87 12.75 17.15
C LEU A 155 -4.82 13.66 15.91
N ASP A 156 -5.85 14.42 15.66
CA ASP A 156 -5.95 15.39 14.57
C ASP A 156 -5.18 16.70 14.84
N ALA A 157 -4.75 16.97 16.09
CA ALA A 157 -4.09 18.20 16.47
C ALA A 157 -3.10 17.99 17.64
N PRO A 158 -2.00 17.26 17.42
CA PRO A 158 -1.01 17.00 18.47
C PRO A 158 -0.27 18.27 18.90
N GLN A 159 0.17 18.28 20.15
CA GLN A 159 1.18 19.22 20.60
C GLN A 159 2.56 18.74 20.16
N VAL A 160 3.31 19.58 19.45
CA VAL A 160 4.59 19.21 18.87
C VAL A 160 5.73 19.74 19.72
N GLU A 161 6.66 18.85 20.10
CA GLU A 161 7.87 19.21 20.83
C GLU A 161 9.10 18.67 20.10
N VAL A 162 10.04 19.55 19.80
CA VAL A 162 11.33 19.18 19.20
C VAL A 162 12.26 18.72 20.32
N ILE A 163 12.48 17.41 20.42
CA ILE A 163 13.36 16.80 21.42
C ILE A 163 14.83 16.96 21.00
N THR A 164 15.12 16.70 19.74
CA THR A 164 16.44 16.92 19.16
C THR A 164 16.25 17.68 17.84
N PRO A 165 16.73 18.92 17.77
CA PRO A 165 16.72 19.69 16.52
C PRO A 165 17.48 18.98 15.41
N GLU A 166 17.15 19.30 14.15
CA GLU A 166 17.86 18.74 13.02
C GLU A 166 19.36 19.03 13.12
N THR A 167 20.15 17.96 13.17
CA THR A 167 21.61 18.00 13.08
C THR A 167 22.03 17.59 11.68
N LYS A 168 23.08 18.24 11.16
CA LYS A 168 23.63 17.96 9.84
C LYS A 168 25.11 17.63 9.95
N THR A 169 25.48 16.45 9.47
CA THR A 169 26.89 15.99 9.43
C THR A 169 27.27 15.64 8.01
N GLN A 170 28.43 16.12 7.56
CA GLN A 170 28.99 15.74 6.26
C GLN A 170 30.01 14.63 6.48
N GLU A 171 29.82 13.51 5.76
CA GLU A 171 30.72 12.37 5.80
C GLU A 171 31.89 12.54 4.81
N THR A 172 32.94 11.74 4.98
CA THR A 172 34.16 11.80 4.15
C THR A 172 33.91 11.38 2.70
N ASP A 173 32.88 10.59 2.43
CA ASP A 173 32.47 10.15 1.10
C ASP A 173 31.59 11.20 0.37
N GLY A 174 31.38 12.35 1.00
CA GLY A 174 30.56 13.44 0.46
C GLY A 174 29.05 13.29 0.74
N THR A 175 28.61 12.23 1.40
CA THR A 175 27.21 12.12 1.85
C THR A 175 26.91 13.10 2.98
N VAL A 176 25.63 13.47 3.11
CA VAL A 176 25.17 14.33 4.20
C VAL A 176 24.13 13.56 5.01
N SER A 177 24.38 13.44 6.31
CA SER A 177 23.47 12.86 7.28
C SER A 177 22.69 13.95 7.99
N LYS A 178 21.36 13.86 8.02
CA LYS A 178 20.47 14.74 8.80
C LYS A 178 19.68 13.89 9.78
N LYS A 179 19.66 14.28 11.06
CA LYS A 179 18.92 13.56 12.12
C LYS A 179 18.12 14.53 12.95
N SER A 180 16.92 14.12 13.33
CA SER A 180 16.06 14.88 14.25
C SER A 180 15.18 13.92 15.07
N VAL A 181 14.69 14.40 16.21
CA VAL A 181 13.71 13.69 17.03
C VAL A 181 12.64 14.67 17.43
N VAL A 182 11.38 14.34 17.10
CA VAL A 182 10.20 15.14 17.43
C VAL A 182 9.22 14.28 18.20
N GLU A 183 8.63 14.82 19.25
CA GLU A 183 7.58 14.16 20.01
C GLU A 183 6.24 14.84 19.73
N TYR A 184 5.25 14.03 19.35
CA TYR A 184 3.87 14.44 19.13
C TYR A 184 3.05 13.98 20.32
N ARG A 185 2.58 14.92 21.14
CA ARG A 185 1.85 14.67 22.39
C ARG A 185 0.36 14.76 22.20
N TYR A 186 -0.33 13.81 22.80
CA TYR A 186 -1.77 13.66 22.82
C TYR A 186 -2.28 13.68 24.28
N ALA A 187 -3.58 13.59 24.49
CA ALA A 187 -4.16 13.69 25.84
C ALA A 187 -3.62 12.65 26.83
N LYS A 188 -3.33 11.41 26.40
CA LYS A 188 -2.89 10.32 27.30
C LYS A 188 -1.61 9.61 26.85
N GLY A 189 -0.94 10.13 25.86
CA GLY A 189 0.28 9.51 25.35
C GLY A 189 0.98 10.37 24.34
N SER A 190 2.03 9.81 23.73
CA SER A 190 2.80 10.49 22.70
C SER A 190 3.28 9.52 21.62
N ILE A 191 3.69 10.06 20.50
CA ILE A 191 4.43 9.33 19.46
C ILE A 191 5.74 10.09 19.22
N ARG A 192 6.84 9.42 19.51
CA ARG A 192 8.17 9.95 19.21
C ARG A 192 8.59 9.52 17.81
N VAL A 193 8.92 10.50 16.97
CA VAL A 193 9.37 10.30 15.60
C VAL A 193 10.85 10.62 15.52
N SER A 194 11.66 9.61 15.23
CA SER A 194 13.09 9.77 14.97
C SER A 194 13.32 9.68 13.47
N SER A 195 13.83 10.74 12.86
CA SER A 195 14.09 10.82 11.41
C SER A 195 15.59 10.84 11.13
N HIS A 196 16.01 10.04 10.16
CA HIS A 196 17.37 10.03 9.64
C HIS A 196 17.31 10.07 8.11
N TYR A 197 17.83 11.16 7.53
CA TYR A 197 18.04 11.31 6.09
C TYR A 197 19.50 11.13 5.77
N LYS A 198 19.84 10.23 4.86
CA LYS A 198 21.16 10.09 4.27
C LYS A 198 21.10 10.56 2.82
N ILE A 199 21.69 11.71 2.54
CA ILE A 199 21.66 12.38 1.24
C ILE A 199 22.96 12.07 0.52
N TYR A 200 22.86 11.42 -0.62
CA TYR A 200 23.99 11.00 -1.45
C TYR A 200 24.39 12.08 -2.46
N VAL A 201 25.59 11.97 -2.97
CA VAL A 201 26.18 12.96 -3.89
C VAL A 201 25.41 13.09 -5.22
N ASP A 202 24.69 12.06 -5.62
CA ASP A 202 23.87 12.04 -6.84
C ASP A 202 22.46 12.62 -6.65
N GLY A 203 22.15 13.07 -5.43
CA GLY A 203 20.84 13.61 -5.06
C GLY A 203 19.83 12.56 -4.55
N THR A 204 20.20 11.28 -4.54
CA THR A 204 19.43 10.20 -3.91
C THR A 204 19.37 10.42 -2.39
N VAL A 205 18.26 10.02 -1.77
CA VAL A 205 18.07 10.15 -0.32
C VAL A 205 17.51 8.84 0.24
N ASP A 206 18.18 8.29 1.24
CA ASP A 206 17.61 7.26 2.10
C ASP A 206 16.96 7.94 3.31
N LEU A 207 15.73 7.57 3.56
CA LEU A 207 14.97 7.99 4.73
C LEU A 207 14.69 6.77 5.60
N GLU A 208 15.07 6.90 6.89
CA GLU A 208 14.63 6.03 7.95
C GLU A 208 13.85 6.85 8.97
N GLN A 209 12.58 6.52 9.16
CA GLN A 209 11.76 7.11 10.21
C GLN A 209 11.23 6.02 11.14
N THR A 210 11.51 6.19 12.44
CA THR A 210 11.02 5.29 13.48
C THR A 210 9.97 6.01 14.31
N TYR A 211 8.80 5.40 14.40
CA TYR A 211 7.63 5.85 15.15
C TYR A 211 7.51 5.01 16.40
N LEU A 212 7.62 5.62 17.58
CA LEU A 212 7.53 4.97 18.89
C LEU A 212 6.31 5.49 19.65
N PRO A 213 5.19 4.75 19.64
CA PRO A 213 4.04 5.05 20.50
C PRO A 213 4.39 4.87 21.97
N GLN A 214 3.87 5.74 22.85
CA GLN A 214 4.09 5.70 24.29
C GLN A 214 2.82 6.15 25.03
N GLY A 215 2.58 5.55 26.22
CA GLY A 215 1.41 5.87 27.05
C GLY A 215 0.12 5.20 26.58
N GLU A 216 -1.02 5.75 27.01
CA GLU A 216 -2.35 5.18 26.73
C GLU A 216 -2.96 5.80 25.46
N LEU A 217 -2.41 5.46 24.32
CA LEU A 217 -2.94 5.90 23.03
C LEU A 217 -4.18 5.06 22.60
N PRO A 218 -5.13 5.65 21.86
CA PRO A 218 -6.22 4.90 21.23
C PRO A 218 -5.67 3.94 20.17
N GLU A 219 -6.51 3.15 19.52
CA GLU A 219 -6.10 2.45 18.29
C GLU A 219 -5.63 3.47 17.26
N LEU A 220 -4.38 3.32 16.79
CA LEU A 220 -3.79 4.28 15.87
C LEU A 220 -4.25 3.99 14.44
N PRO A 221 -4.75 4.99 13.69
CA PRO A 221 -5.20 4.76 12.31
C PRO A 221 -4.06 4.60 11.32
N ARG A 222 -2.92 5.27 11.54
CA ARG A 222 -1.73 5.17 10.71
C ARG A 222 -0.48 5.65 11.45
N LEU A 223 0.68 5.23 10.94
CA LEU A 223 2.00 5.75 11.34
C LEU A 223 2.84 5.94 10.08
N GLY A 224 3.00 7.18 9.67
CA GLY A 224 3.71 7.53 8.44
C GLY A 224 4.00 9.01 8.31
N SER A 225 4.39 9.41 7.11
CA SER A 225 4.64 10.80 6.77
C SER A 225 4.11 11.14 5.39
N ALA A 226 3.60 12.36 5.24
CA ALA A 226 3.20 12.92 3.97
C ALA A 226 4.31 13.80 3.39
N PHE A 227 4.41 13.80 2.07
CA PHE A 227 5.30 14.62 1.26
C PHE A 227 4.46 15.35 0.22
N VAL A 228 4.52 16.66 0.22
CA VAL A 228 3.77 17.51 -0.72
C VAL A 228 4.64 17.81 -1.92
N LEU A 229 4.20 17.38 -3.11
CA LEU A 229 4.89 17.59 -4.38
C LEU A 229 4.12 18.56 -5.27
N GLY A 230 4.80 19.15 -6.24
CA GLY A 230 4.18 20.06 -7.19
C GLY A 230 3.06 19.44 -8.04
N GLU A 231 2.22 20.28 -8.62
CA GLU A 231 1.04 19.90 -9.42
C GLU A 231 1.36 19.08 -10.68
N GLU A 232 2.60 19.13 -11.16
CA GLU A 232 3.03 18.44 -12.38
C GLU A 232 3.20 16.94 -12.24
N TYR A 233 3.30 16.39 -11.00
CA TYR A 233 3.58 14.97 -10.75
C TYR A 233 2.32 14.10 -10.77
N GLU A 234 1.55 14.19 -11.83
CA GLU A 234 0.23 13.56 -11.99
C GLU A 234 0.28 12.07 -12.38
N ASN A 235 1.35 11.62 -13.08
CA ASN A 235 1.42 10.25 -13.52
C ASN A 235 1.96 9.37 -12.39
N LEU A 236 1.17 8.37 -12.00
CA LEU A 236 1.48 7.45 -10.92
C LEU A 236 1.72 6.04 -11.47
N SER A 237 2.79 5.38 -11.00
CA SER A 237 2.90 3.93 -11.12
C SER A 237 3.46 3.34 -9.82
N TRP A 238 3.11 2.09 -9.52
CA TRP A 238 3.63 1.41 -8.33
C TRP A 238 3.78 -0.09 -8.56
N TYR A 239 4.61 -0.72 -7.74
CA TYR A 239 4.69 -2.15 -7.58
C TYR A 239 4.24 -2.52 -6.17
N GLY A 240 3.13 -3.23 -6.09
CA GLY A 240 2.44 -3.56 -4.86
C GLY A 240 1.03 -4.03 -5.16
N ARG A 241 0.13 -4.01 -4.17
CA ARG A 241 -1.28 -4.37 -4.39
C ARG A 241 -2.03 -3.32 -5.18
N GLY A 242 -2.88 -3.81 -6.09
CA GLY A 242 -3.71 -2.96 -6.94
C GLY A 242 -4.66 -3.78 -7.82
N PRO A 243 -5.36 -3.13 -8.77
CA PRO A 243 -5.33 -1.69 -9.07
C PRO A 243 -6.10 -0.80 -8.08
N TRP A 244 -7.02 -1.39 -7.32
CA TRP A 244 -7.95 -0.70 -6.42
C TRP A 244 -7.29 -0.39 -5.09
N GLU A 245 -7.84 0.59 -4.35
CA GLU A 245 -7.48 0.82 -2.96
C GLU A 245 -7.60 -0.46 -2.13
N ASN A 246 -6.72 -0.63 -1.19
CA ASN A 246 -6.71 -1.78 -0.31
C ASN A 246 -6.09 -1.42 1.05
N TYR A 247 -6.50 -2.17 2.09
CA TYR A 247 -6.11 -1.93 3.47
C TYR A 247 -5.70 -3.26 4.11
N PRO A 248 -5.07 -3.29 5.28
CA PRO A 248 -4.58 -4.52 5.91
C PRO A 248 -5.61 -5.66 5.97
N ASP A 249 -6.88 -5.34 6.18
CA ASP A 249 -8.01 -6.29 6.25
C ASP A 249 -8.83 -6.40 4.96
N ARG A 250 -8.41 -5.72 3.88
CA ARG A 250 -9.09 -5.70 2.57
C ARG A 250 -8.08 -5.82 1.42
N LYS A 251 -7.37 -6.95 1.36
CA LYS A 251 -6.31 -7.21 0.39
C LYS A 251 -6.67 -8.22 -0.70
N THR A 252 -7.63 -9.11 -0.47
CA THR A 252 -7.87 -10.31 -1.31
C THR A 252 -8.24 -9.97 -2.75
N SER A 253 -8.94 -8.87 -2.99
CA SER A 253 -9.31 -8.42 -4.34
C SER A 253 -8.15 -7.83 -5.14
N CYS A 254 -7.03 -7.51 -4.49
CA CYS A 254 -5.90 -6.80 -5.07
C CYS A 254 -4.68 -7.71 -5.18
N LEU A 255 -4.21 -7.93 -6.40
CA LEU A 255 -3.01 -8.72 -6.67
C LEU A 255 -1.77 -7.82 -6.59
N ILE A 256 -0.63 -8.42 -6.24
CA ILE A 256 0.65 -7.73 -6.38
C ILE A 256 1.06 -7.70 -7.84
N GLY A 257 1.40 -6.52 -8.32
CA GLY A 257 1.78 -6.29 -9.71
C GLY A 257 2.30 -4.88 -9.93
N ARG A 258 2.58 -4.58 -11.20
CA ARG A 258 2.91 -3.22 -11.62
C ARG A 258 1.66 -2.55 -12.18
N TRP A 259 1.28 -1.46 -11.56
CA TRP A 259 0.08 -0.71 -11.87
C TRP A 259 0.42 0.70 -12.32
N ASN A 260 -0.44 1.27 -13.15
CA ASN A 260 -0.31 2.64 -13.62
C ASN A 260 -1.68 3.33 -13.52
N SER A 261 -1.66 4.58 -13.12
CA SER A 261 -2.86 5.42 -12.98
C SER A 261 -2.45 6.89 -12.99
N LYS A 262 -3.37 7.74 -12.62
CA LYS A 262 -3.13 9.14 -12.28
C LYS A 262 -3.45 9.40 -10.83
N VAL A 263 -2.82 10.41 -10.24
CA VAL A 263 -3.11 10.85 -8.88
C VAL A 263 -4.58 11.24 -8.74
N SER A 264 -5.12 11.95 -9.74
CA SER A 264 -6.54 12.36 -9.78
C SER A 264 -7.54 11.19 -9.82
N GLU A 265 -7.09 9.97 -10.15
CA GLU A 265 -7.92 8.76 -10.23
C GLU A 265 -7.85 7.92 -8.94
N GLN A 266 -7.05 8.33 -7.93
CA GLN A 266 -6.81 7.52 -6.74
C GLN A 266 -7.82 7.76 -5.61
N TYR A 267 -8.51 8.89 -5.62
CA TYR A 267 -9.54 9.17 -4.62
C TYR A 267 -10.82 8.42 -4.94
N THR A 268 -11.35 7.68 -3.99
CA THR A 268 -12.66 7.03 -4.12
C THR A 268 -13.77 7.95 -3.65
N HIS A 269 -14.69 8.29 -4.55
CA HIS A 269 -15.81 9.20 -4.31
C HIS A 269 -16.90 8.53 -3.46
N TYR A 270 -16.66 8.44 -2.15
CA TYR A 270 -17.68 8.05 -1.19
C TYR A 270 -18.66 9.22 -0.96
N PRO A 271 -19.97 9.00 -0.82
CA PRO A 271 -20.96 10.07 -0.62
C PRO A 271 -20.58 11.02 0.51
N ARG A 272 -19.96 10.51 1.57
CA ARG A 272 -19.31 11.28 2.63
C ARG A 272 -17.81 11.09 2.53
N PRO A 273 -17.04 12.17 2.35
CA PRO A 273 -15.58 12.09 2.27
C PRO A 273 -14.98 11.37 3.48
N GLN A 274 -14.09 10.44 3.20
CA GLN A 274 -13.42 9.60 4.19
C GLN A 274 -12.09 9.10 3.64
N ASP A 275 -11.26 8.49 4.49
CA ASP A 275 -9.98 7.94 4.08
C ASP A 275 -10.14 6.95 2.92
N SER A 276 -9.32 7.08 1.89
CA SER A 276 -9.35 6.27 0.67
C SER A 276 -8.01 6.30 -0.06
N GLY A 277 -7.89 5.46 -1.10
CA GLY A 277 -6.74 5.46 -2.00
C GLY A 277 -5.47 4.83 -1.41
N ASN A 278 -5.56 4.09 -0.29
CA ASN A 278 -4.41 3.37 0.27
C ASN A 278 -4.06 2.14 -0.56
N HIS A 279 -2.75 1.85 -0.68
CA HIS A 279 -2.20 0.65 -1.30
C HIS A 279 -1.20 -0.02 -0.38
N GLU A 280 -1.35 -1.34 -0.21
CA GLU A 280 -0.55 -2.17 0.69
C GLU A 280 0.51 -2.99 -0.05
N ASP A 281 1.48 -3.51 0.72
CA ASP A 281 2.54 -4.41 0.24
C ASP A 281 3.34 -3.80 -0.92
N VAL A 282 3.62 -2.48 -0.85
CA VAL A 282 4.26 -1.71 -1.90
C VAL A 282 5.77 -1.67 -1.71
N THR A 283 6.52 -1.92 -2.78
CA THR A 283 7.98 -1.82 -2.76
C THR A 283 8.53 -0.71 -3.68
N GLU A 284 7.71 -0.20 -4.59
CA GLU A 284 8.09 0.92 -5.46
C GLU A 284 6.89 1.81 -5.75
N VAL A 285 7.08 3.13 -5.66
CA VAL A 285 6.15 4.16 -6.14
C VAL A 285 6.92 5.11 -7.05
N ILE A 286 6.32 5.48 -8.17
CA ILE A 286 6.89 6.42 -9.14
C ILE A 286 5.84 7.50 -9.44
N LEU A 287 6.22 8.74 -9.22
CA LEU A 287 5.43 9.92 -9.61
C LEU A 287 6.21 10.71 -10.65
N THR A 288 5.61 10.99 -11.80
CA THR A 288 6.25 11.71 -12.88
C THR A 288 5.35 12.78 -13.49
N ASN A 289 5.99 13.79 -14.06
CA ASN A 289 5.33 14.79 -14.90
C ASN A 289 5.12 14.30 -16.35
N LYS A 290 4.58 15.16 -17.20
CA LYS A 290 4.32 14.85 -18.62
C LYS A 290 5.59 14.53 -19.43
N GLN A 291 6.76 14.99 -18.98
CA GLN A 291 8.06 14.72 -19.59
C GLN A 291 8.72 13.43 -19.06
N GLY A 292 8.06 12.70 -18.16
CA GLY A 292 8.58 11.49 -17.53
C GLY A 292 9.61 11.73 -16.43
N LYS A 293 9.80 12.99 -16.02
CA LYS A 293 10.70 13.35 -14.90
C LYS A 293 9.94 13.34 -13.59
N GLY A 294 10.62 12.97 -12.51
CA GLY A 294 9.97 12.95 -11.19
C GLY A 294 10.75 12.21 -10.12
N VAL A 295 10.03 11.52 -9.26
CA VAL A 295 10.58 10.81 -8.12
C VAL A 295 10.20 9.33 -8.16
N ARG A 296 11.15 8.50 -7.79
CA ARG A 296 10.96 7.08 -7.45
C ARG A 296 11.19 6.89 -5.97
N VAL A 297 10.25 6.26 -5.29
CA VAL A 297 10.38 5.79 -3.92
C VAL A 297 10.50 4.27 -3.96
N THR A 298 11.53 3.74 -3.33
CA THR A 298 11.80 2.28 -3.30
C THR A 298 11.95 1.83 -1.84
N ALA A 299 11.34 0.74 -1.48
CA ALA A 299 11.54 0.10 -0.17
C ALA A 299 13.02 -0.28 0.01
N ILE A 300 13.56 -0.14 1.23
CA ILE A 300 14.94 -0.57 1.52
C ILE A 300 14.95 -2.02 1.99
N ASP A 301 14.11 -2.41 2.94
CA ASP A 301 14.15 -3.74 3.55
C ASP A 301 12.78 -4.44 3.59
N ARG A 302 11.70 -3.68 3.58
CA ARG A 302 10.33 -4.22 3.68
C ARG A 302 9.33 -3.36 2.92
N PRO A 303 8.21 -3.93 2.49
CA PRO A 303 7.12 -3.18 1.89
C PRO A 303 6.58 -2.12 2.85
N PHE A 304 5.98 -1.09 2.29
CA PHE A 304 5.27 -0.01 2.98
C PHE A 304 3.87 0.16 2.38
N SER A 305 3.04 0.97 3.00
CA SER A 305 1.76 1.39 2.45
C SER A 305 1.88 2.81 1.91
N PHE A 306 1.12 3.15 0.87
CA PHE A 306 1.09 4.52 0.36
C PHE A 306 -0.30 4.94 -0.09
N SER A 307 -0.52 6.25 -0.13
CA SER A 307 -1.56 6.90 -0.93
C SER A 307 -0.97 8.13 -1.63
N ALA A 308 -1.51 8.48 -2.80
CA ALA A 308 -1.13 9.68 -3.54
C ALA A 308 -2.42 10.37 -4.02
N LEU A 309 -2.74 11.52 -3.42
CA LEU A 309 -4.02 12.20 -3.60
C LEU A 309 -3.81 13.70 -3.85
N HIS A 310 -4.81 14.34 -4.44
CA HIS A 310 -4.93 15.82 -4.46
C HIS A 310 -5.68 16.36 -3.24
N TYR A 311 -5.60 15.66 -2.11
CA TYR A 311 -6.28 16.03 -0.87
C TYR A 311 -5.37 15.72 0.32
N THR A 312 -5.38 16.61 1.29
CA THR A 312 -4.86 16.30 2.62
C THR A 312 -5.91 15.55 3.42
N VAL A 313 -5.49 14.89 4.51
CA VAL A 313 -6.42 14.28 5.48
C VAL A 313 -7.43 15.33 5.99
N ASP A 314 -6.98 16.56 6.20
CA ASP A 314 -7.79 17.69 6.68
C ASP A 314 -8.87 18.11 5.67
N ASP A 315 -8.54 18.16 4.39
CA ASP A 315 -9.51 18.50 3.34
C ASP A 315 -10.65 17.48 3.32
N ILE A 316 -10.30 16.19 3.39
CA ILE A 316 -11.27 15.10 3.42
C ILE A 316 -12.09 15.13 4.73
N TYR A 317 -11.43 15.29 5.88
CA TYR A 317 -12.07 15.24 7.19
C TYR A 317 -13.05 16.40 7.45
N LYS A 318 -12.72 17.60 6.97
CA LYS A 318 -13.52 18.81 7.16
C LYS A 318 -14.68 18.95 6.19
N THR A 319 -14.68 18.19 5.09
CA THR A 319 -15.72 18.24 4.05
C THR A 319 -16.83 17.24 4.37
N THR A 320 -18.08 17.70 4.32
CA THR A 320 -19.26 16.88 4.66
C THR A 320 -19.79 16.08 3.47
N HIS A 321 -19.77 16.67 2.28
CA HIS A 321 -20.30 16.07 1.06
C HIS A 321 -19.23 16.00 -0.04
N ASP A 322 -19.19 14.91 -0.78
CA ASP A 322 -18.21 14.70 -1.84
C ASP A 322 -18.22 15.81 -2.90
N CYS A 323 -19.39 16.30 -3.25
CA CYS A 323 -19.54 17.41 -4.22
C CYS A 323 -18.90 18.74 -3.78
N ASP A 324 -18.64 18.90 -2.46
CA ASP A 324 -18.01 20.09 -1.87
C ASP A 324 -16.51 19.93 -1.74
N LEU A 325 -15.99 18.70 -1.84
CA LEU A 325 -14.58 18.42 -1.75
C LEU A 325 -13.85 18.91 -3.01
N LYS A 326 -12.91 19.84 -2.82
CA LYS A 326 -12.17 20.45 -3.92
C LYS A 326 -10.74 19.93 -3.96
N PRO A 327 -10.28 19.40 -5.11
CA PRO A 327 -8.90 18.94 -5.23
C PRO A 327 -7.92 20.11 -5.11
N ARG A 328 -6.81 19.87 -4.43
CA ARG A 328 -5.63 20.73 -4.44
C ARG A 328 -4.92 20.59 -5.78
N LYS A 329 -4.05 21.53 -6.09
CA LYS A 329 -3.14 21.40 -7.21
C LYS A 329 -2.02 20.41 -6.89
N GLU A 330 -1.45 20.51 -5.69
CA GLU A 330 -0.34 19.71 -5.21
C GLU A 330 -0.71 18.23 -5.09
N VAL A 331 0.29 17.38 -5.17
CA VAL A 331 0.19 15.95 -4.88
C VAL A 331 0.63 15.69 -3.45
N VAL A 332 -0.24 15.09 -2.65
CA VAL A 332 0.06 14.62 -1.30
C VAL A 332 0.39 13.14 -1.35
N LEU A 333 1.68 12.81 -1.29
CA LEU A 333 2.18 11.44 -1.21
C LEU A 333 2.34 11.05 0.26
N SER A 334 1.51 10.14 0.75
CA SER A 334 1.65 9.54 2.07
C SER A 334 2.41 8.22 1.98
N LEU A 335 3.37 8.01 2.86
CA LEU A 335 4.14 6.78 3.02
C LEU A 335 4.01 6.32 4.46
N ASP A 336 3.53 5.09 4.68
CA ASP A 336 3.21 4.59 6.01
C ASP A 336 4.00 3.31 6.35
N ALA A 337 4.54 3.29 7.55
CA ALA A 337 5.12 2.09 8.16
C ALA A 337 4.04 1.12 8.63
N ALA A 338 2.87 1.63 8.98
CA ALA A 338 1.72 0.85 9.42
C ALA A 338 0.41 1.62 9.21
N VAL A 339 -0.63 0.88 8.83
CA VAL A 339 -2.00 1.37 8.65
C VAL A 339 -2.96 0.43 9.37
N LEU A 340 -3.99 0.98 9.99
CA LEU A 340 -5.08 0.24 10.63
C LEU A 340 -6.03 -0.30 9.57
N GLY A 341 -6.53 -1.52 9.76
CA GLY A 341 -7.64 -2.02 8.96
C GLY A 341 -8.89 -1.13 9.03
N LEU A 342 -9.82 -1.34 8.13
CA LEU A 342 -11.07 -0.57 8.04
C LEU A 342 -12.18 -1.12 8.95
N GLY A 343 -12.05 -2.37 9.41
CA GLY A 343 -13.09 -3.10 10.12
C GLY A 343 -13.91 -4.00 9.21
N ASN A 344 -14.41 -5.09 9.79
CA ASN A 344 -15.05 -6.17 9.01
C ASN A 344 -16.54 -5.94 8.79
N SER A 345 -17.14 -4.94 9.41
CA SER A 345 -18.55 -4.68 9.19
C SER A 345 -18.96 -3.28 9.65
N SER A 346 -19.79 -2.63 8.86
CA SER A 346 -20.48 -1.40 9.20
C SER A 346 -21.54 -1.58 10.32
N CYS A 347 -21.89 -2.81 10.65
CA CYS A 347 -22.89 -3.19 11.66
C CYS A 347 -22.36 -4.19 12.68
N GLY A 348 -21.07 -4.31 12.88
CA GLY A 348 -20.47 -5.36 13.69
C GLY A 348 -19.17 -4.97 14.37
N PRO A 349 -18.32 -5.96 14.73
CA PRO A 349 -17.09 -5.72 15.44
C PRO A 349 -16.14 -4.86 14.63
N GLY A 350 -15.33 -4.09 15.34
CA GLY A 350 -14.27 -3.27 14.77
C GLY A 350 -13.16 -4.10 14.13
N VAL A 351 -12.01 -3.48 13.93
CA VAL A 351 -10.83 -4.11 13.35
C VAL A 351 -10.36 -5.29 14.20
N LEU A 352 -10.11 -6.44 13.58
CA LEU A 352 -9.50 -7.58 14.26
C LEU A 352 -8.08 -7.21 14.72
N LYS A 353 -7.67 -7.70 15.90
CA LYS A 353 -6.38 -7.38 16.52
C LYS A 353 -5.17 -7.59 15.58
N LYS A 354 -5.21 -8.56 14.68
CA LYS A 354 -4.15 -8.84 13.69
C LYS A 354 -4.00 -7.73 12.64
N TYR A 355 -4.98 -6.85 12.48
CA TYR A 355 -4.97 -5.72 11.57
C TYR A 355 -4.88 -4.37 12.29
N ALA A 356 -4.70 -4.39 13.61
CA ALA A 356 -4.44 -3.22 14.42
C ALA A 356 -2.94 -2.92 14.47
N ILE A 357 -2.59 -1.65 14.66
CA ILE A 357 -1.21 -1.22 14.85
C ILE A 357 -0.79 -1.57 16.29
N ASP A 358 0.28 -2.34 16.43
CA ASP A 358 0.82 -2.70 17.75
C ASP A 358 1.48 -1.49 18.42
N LYS A 359 0.79 -0.92 19.40
CA LYS A 359 1.24 0.29 20.14
C LYS A 359 2.38 0.03 21.13
N GLN A 360 2.75 -1.25 21.35
CA GLN A 360 3.84 -1.63 22.24
C GLN A 360 5.18 -1.76 21.52
N LYS A 361 5.20 -1.59 20.20
CA LYS A 361 6.38 -1.67 19.35
C LYS A 361 6.67 -0.35 18.66
N SER A 362 7.93 -0.17 18.28
CA SER A 362 8.29 0.81 17.27
C SER A 362 7.95 0.29 15.88
N HIS A 363 7.55 1.21 15.01
CA HIS A 363 7.33 0.95 13.58
C HIS A 363 8.31 1.78 12.78
N THR A 364 8.92 1.20 11.75
CA THR A 364 9.95 1.89 10.99
C THR A 364 9.62 1.87 9.51
N LEU A 365 9.61 3.05 8.90
CA LEU A 365 9.59 3.27 7.46
C LEU A 365 11.03 3.44 6.98
N ARG A 366 11.45 2.62 5.99
CA ARG A 366 12.77 2.74 5.36
C ARG A 366 12.60 2.76 3.86
N VAL A 367 12.85 3.91 3.25
CA VAL A 367 12.66 4.11 1.82
C VAL A 367 13.82 4.89 1.21
N ARG A 368 14.08 4.65 -0.07
CA ARG A 368 14.99 5.41 -0.91
C ARG A 368 14.22 6.25 -1.91
N PHE A 369 14.50 7.53 -1.92
CA PHE A 369 14.04 8.46 -2.94
C PHE A 369 15.11 8.68 -3.99
N SER A 370 14.75 8.56 -5.27
CA SER A 370 15.66 8.79 -6.39
C SER A 370 15.02 9.69 -7.44
N LEU A 371 15.80 10.57 -8.06
CA LEU A 371 15.33 11.41 -9.16
C LEU A 371 15.18 10.60 -10.45
N ILE A 372 14.08 10.80 -11.15
CA ILE A 372 13.86 10.37 -12.54
C ILE A 372 14.09 11.60 -13.42
N LYS A 373 15.10 11.51 -14.32
CA LYS A 373 15.62 12.63 -15.13
C LYS A 373 15.04 12.64 -16.53
#